data_586d8b6a519f736ae751960e55a2c698
#
_entry.id   586d8b6a519f736ae751960e55a2c698
#
_cell.length_a   1.000
_cell.length_b   1.000
_cell.length_c   1.000
_cell.angle_alpha   90.00
_cell.angle_beta   90.00
_cell.angle_gamma   90.00
#
_symmetry.space_group_name_H-M   'P 1'
#
loop_
_entity.id
_entity.type
_entity.pdbx_description
1 polymer ?
#
loop_
_entity_poly.entity_id
_entity_poly.type
_entity_poly.pdbx_seq_one_letter_code
_entity_poly.pdbx_strand_id
1 'polypeptide(L)'
;MPGDDKGMAGARRAFLAQDYYAPLRRALCELSVSLTGDHPRVLDSGCGEGYYTAGIYHALVNAGKAPQMAGIDISKSILRLAAKRPEPIEYAVASSYHLPVADGSIDLLINCFSPLAREEFQRVLVPGGHFLYVVPSARHLWEMKEVLYDHPYPNEVKETPYEGFRYVTIRHVEAVIHLQTQQDIHALFQMTPYYWKTPKDGAARLSALDTLDTTISFDIHAYERI
;
A
#
# COMPACT_ATOMS: atom_id res chain seq x y z
N MET A 1 4.06 -7.36 -18.24
CA MET A 1 4.95 -7.79 -17.15
C MET A 1 4.18 -7.67 -15.87
N PRO A 2 4.22 -8.62 -14.97
CA PRO A 2 3.66 -8.43 -13.63
C PRO A 2 4.57 -7.46 -12.85
N GLY A 3 3.96 -6.48 -12.19
CA GLY A 3 4.63 -5.43 -11.42
C GLY A 3 4.82 -4.11 -12.17
N ASP A 4 5.26 -3.09 -11.44
CA ASP A 4 5.53 -1.77 -11.99
C ASP A 4 6.68 -1.81 -13.01
N ASP A 5 6.52 -1.08 -14.11
CA ASP A 5 7.65 -0.80 -14.98
C ASP A 5 8.62 0.22 -14.31
N LYS A 6 9.77 0.46 -14.94
CA LYS A 6 10.77 1.39 -14.37
C LYS A 6 10.24 2.82 -14.23
N GLY A 7 9.35 3.26 -15.11
CA GLY A 7 8.75 4.58 -15.09
C GLY A 7 7.79 4.73 -13.90
N MET A 8 6.88 3.77 -13.73
CA MET A 8 5.94 3.73 -12.60
C MET A 8 6.66 3.64 -11.26
N ALA A 9 7.70 2.82 -11.16
CA ALA A 9 8.51 2.70 -9.94
C ALA A 9 9.20 4.02 -9.58
N GLY A 10 9.74 4.74 -10.58
CA GLY A 10 10.35 6.06 -10.39
C GLY A 10 9.34 7.11 -9.95
N ALA A 11 8.17 7.15 -10.60
CA ALA A 11 7.09 8.07 -10.26
C ALA A 11 6.56 7.83 -8.85
N ARG A 12 6.30 6.56 -8.49
CA ARG A 12 5.87 6.19 -7.13
C ARG A 12 6.87 6.64 -6.08
N ARG A 13 8.15 6.40 -6.30
CA ARG A 13 9.20 6.83 -5.37
C ARG A 13 9.23 8.35 -5.21
N ALA A 14 9.19 9.10 -6.32
CA ALA A 14 9.18 10.57 -6.27
C ALA A 14 7.98 11.08 -5.48
N PHE A 15 6.80 10.52 -5.72
CA PHE A 15 5.56 10.88 -5.04
C PHE A 15 5.58 10.54 -3.54
N LEU A 16 5.98 9.31 -3.18
CA LEU A 16 6.03 8.87 -1.78
C LEU A 16 7.11 9.61 -0.99
N ALA A 17 8.20 10.04 -1.63
CA ALA A 17 9.24 10.86 -0.99
C ALA A 17 8.74 12.25 -0.56
N GLN A 18 7.66 12.76 -1.17
CA GLN A 18 6.99 14.01 -0.75
C GLN A 18 6.01 13.79 0.42
N ASP A 19 5.87 12.56 0.87
CA ASP A 19 5.04 12.16 2.02
C ASP A 19 3.53 12.43 1.85
N TYR A 20 3.04 12.58 0.61
CA TYR A 20 1.62 12.81 0.32
C TYR A 20 0.70 11.72 0.90
N TYR A 21 1.18 10.48 1.03
CA TYR A 21 0.44 9.37 1.63
C TYR A 21 0.77 9.15 3.13
N ALA A 22 1.33 10.16 3.81
CA ALA A 22 1.57 10.10 5.27
C ALA A 22 0.33 9.76 6.10
N PRO A 23 -0.90 10.26 5.78
CA PRO A 23 -2.10 9.86 6.53
C PRO A 23 -2.33 8.34 6.49
N LEU A 24 -2.19 7.70 5.32
CA LEU A 24 -2.31 6.24 5.20
C LEU A 24 -1.19 5.52 5.95
N ARG A 25 0.07 5.96 5.78
CA ARG A 25 1.20 5.36 6.49
C ARG A 25 1.01 5.42 8.01
N ARG A 26 0.55 6.56 8.55
CA ARG A 26 0.26 6.73 9.98
C ARG A 26 -0.79 5.75 10.46
N ALA A 27 -1.91 5.62 9.75
CA ALA A 27 -2.97 4.69 10.10
C ALA A 27 -2.51 3.22 10.08
N LEU A 28 -1.70 2.83 9.08
CA LEU A 28 -1.08 1.50 9.05
C LEU A 28 -0.15 1.27 10.23
N CYS A 29 0.68 2.25 10.60
CA CYS A 29 1.56 2.19 11.77
C CYS A 29 0.77 1.98 13.07
N GLU A 30 -0.28 2.77 13.29
CA GLU A 30 -1.13 2.69 14.48
C GLU A 30 -1.82 1.32 14.59
N LEU A 31 -2.40 0.81 13.49
CA LEU A 31 -3.00 -0.52 13.45
C LEU A 31 -1.95 -1.61 13.70
N SER A 32 -0.78 -1.52 13.08
CA SER A 32 0.29 -2.50 13.28
C SER A 32 0.74 -2.57 14.76
N VAL A 33 0.84 -1.43 15.41
CA VAL A 33 1.18 -1.37 16.85
C VAL A 33 0.07 -1.98 17.71
N SER A 34 -1.21 -1.69 17.40
CA SER A 34 -2.34 -2.17 18.20
C SER A 34 -2.63 -3.68 18.04
N LEU A 35 -2.31 -4.25 16.88
CA LEU A 35 -2.63 -5.64 16.52
C LEU A 35 -1.48 -6.63 16.75
N THR A 36 -0.36 -6.19 17.32
CA THR A 36 0.81 -7.05 17.51
C THR A 36 1.27 -7.09 18.96
N GLY A 37 1.91 -8.20 19.36
CA GLY A 37 2.60 -8.35 20.65
C GLY A 37 3.99 -7.69 20.66
N ASP A 38 4.83 -8.04 21.65
CA ASP A 38 6.14 -7.39 21.88
C ASP A 38 7.21 -7.80 20.85
N HIS A 39 7.14 -9.01 20.30
CA HIS A 39 8.11 -9.55 19.33
C HIS A 39 7.42 -9.99 18.04
N PRO A 40 6.78 -9.08 17.27
CA PRO A 40 6.00 -9.48 16.12
C PRO A 40 6.89 -9.87 14.93
N ARG A 41 6.48 -10.93 14.23
CA ARG A 41 7.01 -11.31 12.92
C ARG A 41 6.10 -10.71 11.86
N VAL A 42 6.62 -9.76 11.12
CA VAL A 42 5.83 -8.94 10.17
C VAL A 42 6.30 -9.19 8.74
N LEU A 43 5.36 -9.46 7.84
CA LEU A 43 5.60 -9.60 6.41
C LEU A 43 4.84 -8.54 5.63
N ASP A 44 5.55 -7.77 4.80
CA ASP A 44 4.94 -6.84 3.83
C ASP A 44 4.94 -7.48 2.43
N SER A 45 3.76 -7.86 1.97
CA SER A 45 3.56 -8.54 0.68
C SER A 45 3.25 -7.54 -0.43
N GLY A 46 4.23 -7.27 -1.28
CA GLY A 46 4.22 -6.19 -2.27
C GLY A 46 4.76 -4.89 -1.69
N CYS A 47 5.86 -4.98 -0.94
CA CYS A 47 6.43 -3.87 -0.16
C CYS A 47 6.96 -2.71 -1.01
N GLY A 48 7.14 -2.90 -2.32
CA GLY A 48 7.70 -1.90 -3.21
C GLY A 48 9.10 -1.44 -2.76
N GLU A 49 9.30 -0.12 -2.65
CA GLU A 49 10.54 0.46 -2.15
C GLU A 49 10.65 0.54 -0.62
N GLY A 50 9.71 -0.07 0.12
CA GLY A 50 9.73 -0.13 1.58
C GLY A 50 9.22 1.13 2.29
N TYR A 51 8.44 2.00 1.64
CA TYR A 51 7.93 3.23 2.26
C TYR A 51 7.02 2.95 3.47
N TYR A 52 6.06 2.06 3.31
CA TYR A 52 5.18 1.65 4.43
C TYR A 52 5.91 0.71 5.39
N THR A 53 6.69 -0.22 4.86
CA THR A 53 7.46 -1.21 5.62
C THR A 53 8.37 -0.54 6.65
N ALA A 54 9.17 0.44 6.22
CA ALA A 54 10.05 1.20 7.10
C ALA A 54 9.28 2.02 8.14
N GLY A 55 8.17 2.67 7.73
CA GLY A 55 7.30 3.41 8.65
C GLY A 55 6.74 2.53 9.76
N ILE A 56 6.26 1.34 9.41
CA ILE A 56 5.72 0.35 10.37
C ILE A 56 6.82 -0.15 11.29
N TYR A 57 8.02 -0.45 10.75
CA TYR A 57 9.17 -0.84 11.58
C TYR A 57 9.47 0.20 12.67
N HIS A 58 9.61 1.46 12.28
CA HIS A 58 9.87 2.54 13.25
C HIS A 58 8.74 2.70 14.26
N ALA A 59 7.48 2.58 13.85
CA ALA A 59 6.35 2.67 14.75
C ALA A 59 6.35 1.56 15.81
N LEU A 60 6.65 0.33 15.41
CA LEU A 60 6.77 -0.81 16.32
C LEU A 60 7.93 -0.62 17.31
N VAL A 61 9.10 -0.23 16.83
CA VAL A 61 10.26 0.04 17.69
C VAL A 61 9.98 1.18 18.67
N ASN A 62 9.38 2.28 18.21
CA ASN A 62 9.02 3.43 19.06
C ASN A 62 7.98 3.06 20.11
N ALA A 63 7.16 2.04 19.85
CA ALA A 63 6.21 1.48 20.83
C ALA A 63 6.86 0.48 21.81
N GLY A 64 8.18 0.33 21.79
CA GLY A 64 8.95 -0.56 22.66
C GLY A 64 8.93 -2.03 22.23
N LYS A 65 8.50 -2.33 21.00
CA LYS A 65 8.46 -3.70 20.46
C LYS A 65 9.76 -4.05 19.74
N ALA A 66 10.03 -5.35 19.59
CA ALA A 66 11.19 -5.87 18.87
C ALA A 66 10.77 -6.67 17.61
N PRO A 67 10.37 -5.96 16.51
CA PRO A 67 9.86 -6.61 15.33
C PRO A 67 10.95 -7.36 14.55
N GLN A 68 10.60 -8.53 14.03
CA GLN A 68 11.30 -9.19 12.93
C GLN A 68 10.50 -8.91 11.66
N MET A 69 11.08 -8.18 10.71
CA MET A 69 10.37 -7.74 9.53
C MET A 69 11.01 -8.22 8.23
N ALA A 70 10.16 -8.63 7.31
CA ALA A 70 10.54 -8.90 5.94
C ALA A 70 9.58 -8.22 4.95
N GLY A 71 10.11 -7.85 3.79
CA GLY A 71 9.32 -7.35 2.67
C GLY A 71 9.58 -8.17 1.40
N ILE A 72 8.53 -8.45 0.66
CA ILE A 72 8.64 -9.10 -0.64
C ILE A 72 8.03 -8.23 -1.74
N ASP A 73 8.60 -8.31 -2.91
CA ASP A 73 8.04 -7.76 -4.15
C ASP A 73 8.50 -8.60 -5.34
N ILE A 74 7.71 -8.62 -6.41
CA ILE A 74 8.07 -9.32 -7.64
C ILE A 74 9.14 -8.55 -8.44
N SER A 75 9.24 -7.24 -8.21
CA SER A 75 10.17 -6.35 -8.92
C SER A 75 11.51 -6.26 -8.23
N LYS A 76 12.51 -6.99 -8.75
CA LYS A 76 13.89 -6.90 -8.28
C LYS A 76 14.46 -5.48 -8.29
N SER A 77 14.05 -4.65 -9.24
CA SER A 77 14.54 -3.27 -9.36
C SER A 77 14.05 -2.39 -8.21
N ILE A 78 12.82 -2.57 -7.77
CA ILE A 78 12.22 -1.84 -6.66
C ILE A 78 12.84 -2.30 -5.33
N LEU A 79 13.00 -3.60 -5.14
CA LEU A 79 13.61 -4.15 -3.92
C LEU A 79 15.07 -3.71 -3.72
N ARG A 80 15.82 -3.40 -4.79
CA ARG A 80 17.14 -2.78 -4.68
C ARG A 80 17.10 -1.38 -4.04
N LEU A 81 15.96 -0.69 -4.12
CA LEU A 81 15.77 0.59 -3.45
C LEU A 81 15.39 0.37 -1.98
N ALA A 82 14.50 -0.58 -1.70
CA ALA A 82 14.14 -0.98 -0.35
C ALA A 82 15.37 -1.45 0.45
N ALA A 83 16.21 -2.31 -0.15
CA ALA A 83 17.43 -2.83 0.48
C ALA A 83 18.53 -1.78 0.77
N LYS A 84 18.36 -0.53 0.30
CA LYS A 84 19.27 0.58 0.65
C LYS A 84 18.82 1.34 1.89
N ARG A 85 17.66 1.03 2.42
CA ARG A 85 17.15 1.63 3.66
C ARG A 85 17.99 1.14 4.85
N PRO A 86 18.18 1.95 5.88
CA PRO A 86 19.02 1.59 7.03
C PRO A 86 18.36 0.60 8.00
N GLU A 87 17.05 0.41 7.91
CA GLU A 87 16.30 -0.47 8.81
C GLU A 87 16.72 -1.93 8.60
N PRO A 88 16.83 -2.74 9.69
CA PRO A 88 17.18 -4.16 9.61
C PRO A 88 15.99 -5.00 9.13
N ILE A 89 15.56 -4.75 7.91
CA ILE A 89 14.44 -5.44 7.25
C ILE A 89 14.99 -6.34 6.15
N GLU A 90 14.57 -7.60 6.14
CA GLU A 90 14.95 -8.54 5.10
C GLU A 90 14.08 -8.35 3.85
N TYR A 91 14.69 -8.37 2.66
CA TYR A 91 13.96 -8.21 1.41
C TYR A 91 14.22 -9.38 0.45
N ALA A 92 13.13 -9.95 -0.11
CA ALA A 92 13.23 -11.05 -1.05
C ALA A 92 12.37 -10.83 -2.30
N VAL A 93 12.87 -11.23 -3.48
CA VAL A 93 12.08 -11.27 -4.71
C VAL A 93 11.18 -12.49 -4.66
N ALA A 94 9.86 -12.27 -4.52
CA ALA A 94 8.88 -13.34 -4.46
C ALA A 94 7.51 -12.87 -4.97
N SER A 95 6.65 -13.85 -5.27
CA SER A 95 5.24 -13.62 -5.58
C SER A 95 4.40 -13.72 -4.30
N SER A 96 3.39 -12.86 -4.16
CA SER A 96 2.39 -12.99 -3.09
C SER A 96 1.64 -14.33 -3.11
N TYR A 97 1.60 -14.98 -4.26
CA TYR A 97 0.97 -16.31 -4.42
C TYR A 97 1.89 -17.48 -4.05
N HIS A 98 3.15 -17.22 -3.73
CA HIS A 98 4.14 -18.20 -3.29
C HIS A 98 5.11 -17.53 -2.34
N LEU A 99 4.69 -17.33 -1.09
CA LEU A 99 5.46 -16.63 -0.07
C LEU A 99 6.60 -17.51 0.44
N PRO A 100 7.86 -17.03 0.45
CA PRO A 100 9.02 -17.80 0.87
C PRO A 100 9.18 -17.85 2.40
N VAL A 101 8.09 -18.10 3.10
CA VAL A 101 8.03 -18.20 4.56
C VAL A 101 7.27 -19.45 4.98
N ALA A 102 7.58 -19.98 6.15
CA ALA A 102 6.97 -21.18 6.68
C ALA A 102 5.48 -20.98 7.03
N ASP A 103 4.73 -22.07 7.10
CA ASP A 103 3.35 -22.07 7.55
C ASP A 103 3.26 -21.57 9.00
N GLY A 104 2.26 -20.77 9.31
CA GLY A 104 2.00 -20.27 10.65
C GLY A 104 3.20 -19.57 11.31
N SER A 105 3.95 -18.78 10.53
CA SER A 105 5.16 -18.12 10.99
C SER A 105 5.07 -16.60 11.10
N ILE A 106 3.97 -16.00 10.67
CA ILE A 106 3.77 -14.55 10.60
C ILE A 106 2.65 -14.12 11.54
N ASP A 107 2.90 -13.09 12.33
CA ASP A 107 1.92 -12.52 13.26
C ASP A 107 1.11 -11.39 12.63
N LEU A 108 1.75 -10.60 11.72
CA LEU A 108 1.11 -9.52 10.98
C LEU A 108 1.57 -9.53 9.52
N LEU A 109 0.62 -9.56 8.60
CA LEU A 109 0.84 -9.42 7.16
C LEU A 109 0.27 -8.10 6.67
N ILE A 110 1.07 -7.35 5.91
CA ILE A 110 0.66 -6.12 5.24
C ILE A 110 0.47 -6.41 3.76
N ASN A 111 -0.64 -5.94 3.18
CA ASN A 111 -0.89 -5.97 1.75
C ASN A 111 -1.42 -4.59 1.32
N CYS A 112 -0.53 -3.76 0.77
CA CYS A 112 -0.83 -2.40 0.39
C CYS A 112 -0.74 -2.27 -1.13
N PHE A 113 -1.90 -2.16 -1.82
CA PHE A 113 -2.00 -2.03 -3.28
C PHE A 113 -1.35 -3.18 -4.07
N SER A 114 -1.25 -4.36 -3.49
CA SER A 114 -0.70 -5.55 -4.13
C SER A 114 -1.75 -6.66 -4.26
N PRO A 115 -1.51 -7.69 -5.09
CA PRO A 115 -2.49 -8.75 -5.27
C PRO A 115 -2.85 -9.46 -3.96
N LEU A 116 -4.13 -9.68 -3.75
CA LEU A 116 -4.64 -10.45 -2.61
C LEU A 116 -4.47 -11.95 -2.88
N ALA A 117 -3.57 -12.60 -2.16
CA ALA A 117 -3.31 -14.04 -2.23
C ALA A 117 -3.85 -14.73 -0.95
N ARG A 118 -5.16 -14.77 -0.81
CA ARG A 118 -5.88 -15.20 0.41
C ARG A 118 -5.36 -16.52 0.99
N GLU A 119 -5.20 -17.54 0.16
CA GLU A 119 -4.78 -18.89 0.59
C GLU A 119 -3.35 -18.88 1.16
N GLU A 120 -2.44 -18.16 0.51
CA GLU A 120 -1.08 -17.97 1.00
C GLU A 120 -1.04 -17.13 2.29
N PHE A 121 -1.87 -16.09 2.39
CA PHE A 121 -1.97 -15.28 3.61
C PHE A 121 -2.49 -16.12 4.78
N GLN A 122 -3.51 -16.96 4.54
CA GLN A 122 -3.99 -17.90 5.53
C GLN A 122 -2.93 -18.95 5.93
N ARG A 123 -2.15 -19.45 4.98
CA ARG A 123 -1.10 -20.44 5.24
C ARG A 123 -0.02 -19.88 6.17
N VAL A 124 0.49 -18.67 5.88
CA VAL A 124 1.65 -18.11 6.57
C VAL A 124 1.34 -17.46 7.92
N LEU A 125 0.13 -16.93 8.10
CA LEU A 125 -0.28 -16.33 9.37
C LEU A 125 -0.43 -17.40 10.46
N VAL A 126 -0.09 -17.08 11.69
CA VAL A 126 -0.45 -17.89 12.87
C VAL A 126 -1.96 -17.83 13.10
N PRO A 127 -2.60 -18.83 13.75
CA PRO A 127 -3.94 -18.65 14.30
C PRO A 127 -4.01 -17.42 15.21
N GLY A 128 -5.00 -16.54 15.03
CA GLY A 128 -5.06 -15.24 15.71
C GLY A 128 -4.13 -14.16 15.12
N GLY A 129 -3.32 -14.47 14.12
CA GLY A 129 -2.53 -13.50 13.38
C GLY A 129 -3.40 -12.61 12.48
N HIS A 130 -2.90 -11.43 12.16
CA HIS A 130 -3.67 -10.41 11.45
C HIS A 130 -3.12 -10.12 10.06
N PHE A 131 -4.00 -9.71 9.12
CA PHE A 131 -3.53 -9.04 7.93
C PHE A 131 -4.27 -7.71 7.68
N LEU A 132 -3.53 -6.73 7.22
CA LEU A 132 -4.01 -5.42 6.82
C LEU A 132 -4.07 -5.36 5.29
N TYR A 133 -5.27 -5.12 4.77
CA TYR A 133 -5.52 -5.01 3.33
C TYR A 133 -5.97 -3.59 2.99
N VAL A 134 -5.17 -2.87 2.22
CA VAL A 134 -5.43 -1.49 1.83
C VAL A 134 -6.04 -1.45 0.44
N VAL A 135 -7.19 -0.80 0.35
CA VAL A 135 -7.89 -0.54 -0.93
C VAL A 135 -8.28 0.93 -1.04
N PRO A 136 -8.38 1.47 -2.27
CA PRO A 136 -8.92 2.81 -2.45
C PRO A 136 -10.43 2.81 -2.17
N SER A 137 -10.91 3.80 -1.39
CA SER A 137 -12.32 4.02 -1.13
C SER A 137 -13.03 4.65 -2.34
N ALA A 138 -14.35 4.81 -2.26
CA ALA A 138 -15.19 5.26 -3.35
C ALA A 138 -14.72 6.59 -3.98
N ARG A 139 -14.32 7.57 -3.17
CA ARG A 139 -13.94 8.91 -3.63
C ARG A 139 -12.43 9.13 -3.72
N HIS A 140 -11.62 8.07 -3.71
CA HIS A 140 -10.17 8.19 -3.87
C HIS A 140 -9.81 8.89 -5.19
N LEU A 141 -9.04 9.98 -5.11
CA LEU A 141 -8.60 10.85 -6.20
C LEU A 141 -9.76 11.41 -7.03
N TRP A 142 -10.84 11.83 -6.35
CA TRP A 142 -12.05 12.27 -7.02
C TRP A 142 -11.82 13.48 -7.92
N GLU A 143 -11.15 14.52 -7.46
CA GLU A 143 -10.88 15.74 -8.19
C GLU A 143 -9.97 15.50 -9.40
N MET A 144 -9.01 14.55 -9.28
CA MET A 144 -8.24 14.09 -10.43
C MET A 144 -9.16 13.40 -11.45
N LYS A 145 -10.10 12.56 -11.01
CA LYS A 145 -11.06 11.91 -11.93
C LYS A 145 -11.96 12.92 -12.65
N GLU A 146 -12.35 14.00 -11.99
CA GLU A 146 -13.13 15.08 -12.62
C GLU A 146 -12.36 15.77 -13.74
N VAL A 147 -11.05 15.88 -13.64
CA VAL A 147 -10.19 16.37 -14.73
C VAL A 147 -10.04 15.34 -15.85
N LEU A 148 -9.88 14.06 -15.48
CA LEU A 148 -9.60 12.99 -16.45
C LEU A 148 -10.80 12.56 -17.27
N TYR A 149 -12.02 12.60 -16.69
CA TYR A 149 -13.23 12.01 -17.27
C TYR A 149 -14.40 13.02 -17.30
N ASP A 150 -15.13 13.06 -18.41
CA ASP A 150 -16.34 13.88 -18.53
C ASP A 150 -17.47 13.40 -17.60
N HIS A 151 -17.48 12.11 -17.28
CA HIS A 151 -18.40 11.48 -16.34
C HIS A 151 -17.60 10.65 -15.31
N PRO A 152 -17.08 11.29 -14.25
CA PRO A 152 -16.33 10.59 -13.21
C PRO A 152 -17.25 9.62 -12.46
N TYR A 153 -16.71 8.47 -12.08
CA TYR A 153 -17.42 7.44 -11.34
C TYR A 153 -16.67 7.04 -10.08
N PRO A 154 -17.37 6.67 -8.99
CA PRO A 154 -16.73 6.23 -7.76
C PRO A 154 -16.04 4.87 -7.98
N ASN A 155 -15.03 4.58 -7.16
CA ASN A 155 -14.50 3.23 -7.09
C ASN A 155 -15.55 2.29 -6.50
N GLU A 156 -15.53 1.05 -6.94
CA GLU A 156 -16.34 0.01 -6.31
C GLU A 156 -15.73 -0.35 -4.95
N VAL A 157 -16.51 -0.22 -3.89
CA VAL A 157 -16.10 -0.59 -2.53
C VAL A 157 -16.83 -1.89 -2.16
N LYS A 158 -16.06 -2.89 -1.76
CA LYS A 158 -16.59 -4.18 -1.33
C LYS A 158 -16.07 -4.54 0.04
N GLU A 159 -16.95 -4.72 0.98
CA GLU A 159 -16.68 -5.48 2.19
C GLU A 159 -16.78 -6.97 1.84
N THR A 160 -15.65 -7.64 1.80
CA THR A 160 -15.62 -9.05 1.43
C THR A 160 -15.20 -9.88 2.63
N PRO A 161 -16.11 -10.71 3.18
CA PRO A 161 -15.70 -11.74 4.12
C PRO A 161 -14.87 -12.79 3.37
N TYR A 162 -13.73 -13.17 3.94
CA TYR A 162 -12.88 -14.23 3.40
C TYR A 162 -12.96 -15.47 4.31
N GLU A 163 -13.14 -16.64 3.71
CA GLU A 163 -13.09 -17.92 4.42
C GLU A 163 -11.75 -18.05 5.17
N GLY A 164 -11.81 -18.48 6.44
CA GLY A 164 -10.63 -18.57 7.31
C GLY A 164 -10.20 -17.26 7.97
N PHE A 165 -10.97 -16.18 7.75
CA PHE A 165 -10.73 -14.87 8.34
C PHE A 165 -12.00 -14.26 8.90
N ARG A 166 -11.86 -13.43 9.93
CA ARG A 166 -12.92 -12.55 10.41
C ARG A 166 -12.46 -11.10 10.38
N TYR A 167 -13.38 -10.17 10.19
CA TYR A 167 -13.10 -8.75 10.35
C TYR A 167 -12.78 -8.40 11.80
N VAL A 168 -11.73 -7.63 12.00
CA VAL A 168 -11.43 -6.96 13.27
C VAL A 168 -11.95 -5.53 13.22
N THR A 169 -11.60 -4.79 12.16
CA THR A 169 -12.06 -3.43 11.93
C THR A 169 -11.83 -3.02 10.47
N ILE A 170 -12.56 -2.00 10.02
CA ILE A 170 -12.27 -1.28 8.78
C ILE A 170 -11.96 0.15 9.18
N ARG A 171 -10.73 0.61 8.92
CA ARG A 171 -10.32 1.98 9.22
C ARG A 171 -10.31 2.80 7.95
N HIS A 172 -11.19 3.77 7.88
CA HIS A 172 -11.22 4.76 6.83
C HIS A 172 -10.16 5.84 7.06
N VAL A 173 -9.45 6.20 5.98
CA VAL A 173 -8.42 7.25 5.97
C VAL A 173 -8.74 8.18 4.82
N GLU A 174 -9.01 9.45 5.12
CA GLU A 174 -9.27 10.47 4.12
C GLU A 174 -8.50 11.75 4.43
N ALA A 175 -7.95 12.37 3.40
CA ALA A 175 -7.29 13.66 3.48
C ALA A 175 -7.24 14.31 2.09
N VAL A 176 -7.22 15.63 2.07
CA VAL A 176 -6.90 16.40 0.86
C VAL A 176 -5.37 16.58 0.79
N ILE A 177 -4.79 16.24 -0.35
CA ILE A 177 -3.38 16.50 -0.66
C ILE A 177 -3.27 17.64 -1.68
N HIS A 178 -2.26 18.47 -1.51
CA HIS A 178 -2.01 19.66 -2.33
C HIS A 178 -0.78 19.41 -3.20
N LEU A 179 -0.98 18.96 -4.44
CA LEU A 179 0.08 18.75 -5.42
C LEU A 179 0.51 20.10 -5.98
N GLN A 180 1.73 20.51 -5.65
CA GLN A 180 2.20 21.88 -5.89
C GLN A 180 2.91 22.05 -7.24
N THR A 181 3.19 20.97 -7.94
CA THR A 181 3.88 20.99 -9.21
C THR A 181 3.25 20.04 -10.23
N GLN A 182 3.37 20.37 -11.49
CA GLN A 182 3.00 19.49 -12.60
C GLN A 182 3.71 18.12 -12.50
N GLN A 183 4.94 18.10 -11.98
CA GLN A 183 5.69 16.86 -11.78
C GLN A 183 5.05 15.96 -10.72
N ASP A 184 4.54 16.52 -9.62
CA ASP A 184 3.83 15.75 -8.58
C ASP A 184 2.51 15.18 -9.12
N ILE A 185 1.76 15.99 -9.89
CA ILE A 185 0.52 15.57 -10.55
C ILE A 185 0.79 14.40 -11.49
N HIS A 186 1.84 14.53 -12.33
CA HIS A 186 2.23 13.48 -13.26
C HIS A 186 2.69 12.21 -12.55
N ALA A 187 3.46 12.35 -11.46
CA ALA A 187 3.93 11.22 -10.66
C ALA A 187 2.75 10.46 -10.03
N LEU A 188 1.78 11.18 -9.45
CA LEU A 188 0.55 10.56 -8.93
C LEU A 188 -0.24 9.85 -10.03
N PHE A 189 -0.47 10.51 -11.15
CA PHE A 189 -1.21 9.93 -12.29
C PHE A 189 -0.56 8.66 -12.79
N GLN A 190 0.76 8.68 -13.00
CA GLN A 190 1.53 7.59 -13.57
C GLN A 190 1.56 6.34 -12.68
N MET A 191 1.47 6.50 -11.35
CA MET A 191 1.43 5.36 -10.42
C MET A 191 0.03 4.75 -10.24
N THR A 192 -1.00 5.31 -10.89
CA THR A 192 -2.37 4.80 -10.82
C THR A 192 -2.77 4.01 -12.06
N PRO A 193 -3.77 3.11 -11.97
CA PRO A 193 -4.34 2.44 -13.14
C PRO A 193 -4.97 3.39 -14.16
N TYR A 194 -5.28 4.63 -13.77
CA TYR A 194 -5.86 5.64 -14.68
C TYR A 194 -4.91 6.00 -15.81
N TYR A 195 -3.60 5.98 -15.59
CA TYR A 195 -2.59 6.27 -16.60
C TYR A 195 -2.80 5.47 -17.90
N TRP A 196 -3.19 4.21 -17.77
CA TRP A 196 -3.40 3.30 -18.91
C TRP A 196 -4.81 3.35 -19.51
N LYS A 197 -5.78 3.90 -18.80
CA LYS A 197 -7.20 3.84 -19.15
C LYS A 197 -7.79 5.19 -19.58
N THR A 198 -7.08 6.29 -19.32
CA THR A 198 -7.58 7.65 -19.57
C THR A 198 -7.50 8.00 -21.06
N PRO A 199 -8.56 8.60 -21.64
CA PRO A 199 -8.52 9.19 -22.96
C PRO A 199 -7.44 10.26 -23.11
N LYS A 200 -6.91 10.46 -24.32
CA LYS A 200 -5.80 11.39 -24.57
C LYS A 200 -6.12 12.83 -24.20
N ASP A 201 -7.37 13.28 -24.41
CA ASP A 201 -7.85 14.61 -24.05
C ASP A 201 -7.92 14.81 -22.54
N GLY A 202 -8.36 13.82 -21.78
CA GLY A 202 -8.33 13.84 -20.31
C GLY A 202 -6.90 13.92 -19.76
N ALA A 203 -5.98 13.14 -20.31
CA ALA A 203 -4.58 13.22 -19.94
C ALA A 203 -3.97 14.60 -20.29
N ALA A 204 -4.36 15.19 -21.43
CA ALA A 204 -3.93 16.54 -21.81
C ALA A 204 -4.46 17.60 -20.84
N ARG A 205 -5.75 17.51 -20.42
CA ARG A 205 -6.30 18.40 -19.39
C ARG A 205 -5.51 18.35 -18.10
N LEU A 206 -5.20 17.15 -17.63
CA LEU A 206 -4.40 16.98 -16.40
C LEU A 206 -2.99 17.55 -16.54
N SER A 207 -2.35 17.32 -17.69
CA SER A 207 -1.00 17.84 -17.97
C SER A 207 -0.92 19.38 -18.11
N ALA A 208 -2.07 20.04 -18.27
CA ALA A 208 -2.13 21.51 -18.33
C ALA A 208 -2.27 22.18 -16.95
N LEU A 209 -2.42 21.40 -15.87
CA LEU A 209 -2.51 21.92 -14.52
C LEU A 209 -1.14 22.15 -13.91
N ASP A 210 -0.93 23.29 -13.28
CA ASP A 210 0.28 23.59 -12.51
C ASP A 210 0.19 23.02 -11.09
N THR A 211 -1.01 23.00 -10.51
CA THR A 211 -1.31 22.48 -9.17
C THR A 211 -2.61 21.68 -9.19
N LEU A 212 -2.78 20.79 -8.22
CA LEU A 212 -4.03 20.04 -8.04
C LEU A 212 -4.24 19.68 -6.58
N ASP A 213 -5.40 20.07 -6.06
CA ASP A 213 -5.92 19.54 -4.80
C ASP A 213 -6.74 18.31 -5.10
N THR A 214 -6.45 17.20 -4.43
CA THR A 214 -7.20 15.96 -4.62
C THR A 214 -7.32 15.16 -3.34
N THR A 215 -8.46 14.49 -3.19
CA THR A 215 -8.78 13.68 -2.03
C THR A 215 -8.12 12.31 -2.13
N ILE A 216 -7.25 11.99 -1.19
CA ILE A 216 -6.86 10.61 -0.95
C ILE A 216 -7.86 9.97 0.01
N SER A 217 -8.37 8.81 -0.34
CA SER A 217 -9.38 8.12 0.46
C SER A 217 -9.16 6.62 0.36
N PHE A 218 -8.86 5.97 1.51
CA PHE A 218 -8.51 4.56 1.59
C PHE A 218 -9.29 3.87 2.70
N ASP A 219 -9.56 2.58 2.50
CA ASP A 219 -10.04 1.69 3.55
C ASP A 219 -8.95 0.66 3.87
N ILE A 220 -8.60 0.58 5.15
CA ILE A 220 -7.70 -0.45 5.69
C ILE A 220 -8.57 -1.50 6.35
N HIS A 221 -8.73 -2.63 5.70
CA HIS A 221 -9.42 -3.78 6.24
C HIS A 221 -8.46 -4.58 7.10
N ALA A 222 -8.74 -4.69 8.39
CA ALA A 222 -8.00 -5.53 9.31
C ALA A 222 -8.74 -6.85 9.52
N TYR A 223 -8.09 -7.95 9.21
CA TYR A 223 -8.60 -9.31 9.38
C TYR A 223 -7.76 -10.07 10.40
N GLU A 224 -8.39 -11.01 11.09
CA GLU A 224 -7.74 -12.00 11.94
C GLU A 224 -7.94 -13.40 11.36
N ARG A 225 -6.88 -14.20 11.31
CA ARG A 225 -6.95 -15.61 10.94
C ARG A 225 -7.65 -16.42 12.05
N ILE A 226 -8.73 -17.15 11.71
CA ILE A 226 -9.45 -18.07 12.58
C ILE A 226 -9.05 -19.52 12.35
#